data_6f1e13f91964ee7e59fd074944f66b12
#
_entry.id   6f1e13f91964ee7e59fd074944f66b12
#
_cell.length_a   1.000
_cell.length_b   1.000
_cell.length_c   1.000
_cell.angle_alpha   90.00
_cell.angle_beta   90.00
_cell.angle_gamma   90.00
#
_symmetry.space_group_name_H-M   'P 1'
#
loop_
_entity.id
_entity.type
_entity.pdbx_description
1 polymer ?
#
loop_
_entity_poly.entity_id
_entity_poly.type
_entity_poly.pdbx_seq_one_letter_code
_entity_poly.pdbx_strand_id
1 'polypeptide(L)'
;MRDYARTASGSHRGEMDLAPFAASPLRPDTLRALRYVAAVESGTMGHLRNVLVTATHKDARVTAFLGTWAFEKFWIADALQHVLDAHDTTLPTPKQRSRVAAFFGEIRERVRPITGSIRANKLGEDMIAVHMTLGTIDEWMTQAALARIVALDPNPALVAIVDRLVAVQQRQLEFFEAQARDRLAFAEHTRVTVARQIAGAQWPIGAEAEAKSETDFFYSYLFASAPGIAAAIDAKISSLPGQEGLPLISRAVAAHGGRAA
;
A
#
# COMPACT_ATOMS: atom_id res chain seq x y z
N MET A 1 -8.79 19.92 -3.12
CA MET A 1 -8.23 19.54 -4.43
C MET A 1 -7.21 20.57 -4.96
N ARG A 2 -7.55 21.86 -5.10
CA ARG A 2 -6.58 22.84 -5.62
C ARG A 2 -5.31 22.90 -4.79
N ASP A 3 -5.44 22.90 -3.47
CA ASP A 3 -4.29 22.94 -2.55
C ASP A 3 -3.51 21.63 -2.60
N TYR A 4 -4.18 20.47 -2.65
CA TYR A 4 -3.56 19.17 -2.82
C TYR A 4 -2.72 19.11 -4.12
N ALA A 5 -3.28 19.52 -5.25
CA ALA A 5 -2.56 19.52 -6.53
C ALA A 5 -1.34 20.48 -6.55
N ARG A 6 -1.39 21.58 -5.80
CA ARG A 6 -0.25 22.52 -5.67
C ARG A 6 0.88 21.98 -4.80
N THR A 7 0.56 21.09 -3.88
CA THR A 7 1.51 20.48 -2.93
C THR A 7 1.91 19.07 -3.32
N ALA A 8 1.49 18.60 -4.51
CA ALA A 8 1.88 17.29 -5.02
C ALA A 8 3.39 17.14 -5.04
N SER A 9 3.87 16.05 -4.47
CA SER A 9 5.30 15.78 -4.36
C SER A 9 5.83 15.22 -5.68
N GLY A 10 7.00 15.72 -6.09
CA GLY A 10 7.77 15.20 -7.21
C GLY A 10 8.87 14.24 -6.78
N SER A 11 9.94 14.16 -7.57
CA SER A 11 11.11 13.35 -7.22
C SER A 11 11.75 13.80 -5.90
N HIS A 12 12.07 12.83 -5.06
CA HIS A 12 12.75 13.05 -3.78
C HIS A 12 14.28 12.93 -3.88
N ARG A 13 14.81 12.45 -5.01
CA ARG A 13 16.25 12.10 -5.15
C ARG A 13 17.19 13.26 -4.85
N GLY A 14 16.86 14.48 -5.29
CA GLY A 14 17.68 15.66 -5.10
C GLY A 14 17.78 16.16 -3.66
N GLU A 15 16.93 15.62 -2.78
CA GLU A 15 16.85 16.01 -1.37
C GLU A 15 17.32 14.92 -0.40
N MET A 16 17.76 13.76 -0.96
CA MET A 16 18.20 12.60 -0.19
C MET A 16 19.73 12.62 -0.04
N ASP A 17 20.19 12.62 1.21
CA ASP A 17 21.61 12.39 1.51
C ASP A 17 21.83 10.89 1.73
N LEU A 18 22.44 10.22 0.76
CA LEU A 18 22.76 8.79 0.80
C LEU A 18 24.19 8.51 1.28
N ALA A 19 25.05 9.54 1.42
CA ALA A 19 26.45 9.35 1.82
C ALA A 19 26.62 8.62 3.15
N PRO A 20 25.75 8.81 4.17
CA PRO A 20 25.86 8.09 5.44
C PRO A 20 25.76 6.55 5.31
N PHE A 21 25.09 6.04 4.27
CA PHE A 21 24.98 4.59 4.08
C PHE A 21 26.31 3.91 3.75
N ALA A 22 27.30 4.64 3.20
CA ALA A 22 28.63 4.11 2.96
C ALA A 22 29.34 3.76 4.29
N ALA A 23 29.13 4.52 5.33
CA ALA A 23 29.73 4.29 6.66
C ALA A 23 28.85 3.37 7.55
N SER A 24 27.56 3.40 7.37
CA SER A 24 26.57 2.60 8.13
C SER A 24 25.52 2.03 7.20
N PRO A 25 25.83 0.93 6.50
CA PRO A 25 24.89 0.31 5.58
C PRO A 25 23.71 -0.31 6.32
N LEU A 26 22.54 -0.32 5.67
CA LEU A 26 21.34 -0.95 6.19
C LEU A 26 21.50 -2.47 6.23
N ARG A 27 20.79 -3.09 7.17
CA ARG A 27 20.77 -4.55 7.30
C ARG A 27 20.11 -5.22 6.07
N PRO A 28 20.53 -6.43 5.70
CA PRO A 28 19.94 -7.16 4.56
C PRO A 28 18.42 -7.31 4.66
N ASP A 29 17.90 -7.60 5.86
CA ASP A 29 16.44 -7.73 6.07
C ASP A 29 15.71 -6.41 5.90
N THR A 30 16.31 -5.30 6.34
CA THR A 30 15.80 -3.94 6.11
C THR A 30 15.73 -3.64 4.63
N LEU A 31 16.78 -3.93 3.88
CA LEU A 31 16.82 -3.74 2.42
C LEU A 31 15.76 -4.60 1.70
N ARG A 32 15.57 -5.85 2.16
CA ARG A 32 14.53 -6.73 1.63
C ARG A 32 13.12 -6.19 1.89
N ALA A 33 12.88 -5.66 3.10
CA ALA A 33 11.60 -5.04 3.44
C ALA A 33 11.34 -3.77 2.63
N LEU A 34 12.35 -2.89 2.47
CA LEU A 34 12.25 -1.69 1.63
C LEU A 34 11.97 -2.04 0.17
N ARG A 35 12.61 -3.10 -0.37
CA ARG A 35 12.32 -3.59 -1.72
C ARG A 35 10.87 -4.01 -1.87
N TYR A 36 10.33 -4.74 -0.89
CA TYR A 36 8.93 -5.16 -0.92
C TYR A 36 8.00 -3.94 -0.96
N VAL A 37 8.23 -2.94 -0.09
CA VAL A 37 7.44 -1.71 -0.09
C VAL A 37 7.58 -0.97 -1.43
N ALA A 38 8.79 -0.82 -1.96
CA ALA A 38 9.02 -0.18 -3.26
C ALA A 38 8.26 -0.89 -4.40
N ALA A 39 8.26 -2.23 -4.42
CA ALA A 39 7.54 -3.01 -5.41
C ALA A 39 6.02 -2.80 -5.34
N VAL A 40 5.46 -2.82 -4.13
CA VAL A 40 4.04 -2.58 -3.89
C VAL A 40 3.64 -1.16 -4.30
N GLU A 41 4.41 -0.14 -3.88
CA GLU A 41 4.15 1.26 -4.23
C GLU A 41 4.25 1.49 -5.76
N SER A 42 5.20 0.84 -6.44
CA SER A 42 5.33 0.93 -7.90
C SER A 42 4.15 0.31 -8.65
N GLY A 43 3.47 -0.68 -8.04
CA GLY A 43 2.28 -1.34 -8.58
C GLY A 43 1.03 -0.45 -8.62
N THR A 44 1.05 0.70 -7.94
CA THR A 44 -0.11 1.60 -7.78
C THR A 44 -0.71 2.07 -9.09
N MET A 45 0.11 2.33 -10.13
CA MET A 45 -0.39 2.73 -11.46
C MET A 45 -1.23 1.62 -12.12
N GLY A 46 -0.86 0.36 -11.91
CA GLY A 46 -1.67 -0.79 -12.34
C GLY A 46 -3.00 -0.87 -11.58
N HIS A 47 -2.96 -0.66 -10.28
CA HIS A 47 -4.16 -0.57 -9.44
C HIS A 47 -5.09 0.58 -9.86
N LEU A 48 -4.54 1.78 -10.09
CA LEU A 48 -5.31 2.94 -10.54
C LEU A 48 -6.10 2.64 -11.82
N ARG A 49 -5.50 1.96 -12.79
CA ARG A 49 -6.19 1.57 -14.04
C ARG A 49 -7.42 0.70 -13.76
N ASN A 50 -7.33 -0.22 -12.79
CA ASN A 50 -8.44 -1.08 -12.40
C ASN A 50 -9.55 -0.28 -11.68
N VAL A 51 -9.18 0.72 -10.87
CA VAL A 51 -10.12 1.60 -10.17
C VAL A 51 -10.88 2.49 -11.16
N LEU A 52 -10.19 3.05 -12.15
CA LEU A 52 -10.77 3.99 -13.12
C LEU A 52 -11.71 3.34 -14.15
N VAL A 53 -11.72 2.03 -14.30
CA VAL A 53 -12.73 1.32 -15.13
C VAL A 53 -14.03 1.02 -14.38
N THR A 54 -14.15 1.41 -13.11
CA THR A 54 -15.34 1.26 -12.27
C THR A 54 -16.12 2.58 -12.16
N ALA A 55 -17.22 2.61 -11.42
CA ALA A 55 -17.99 3.82 -11.17
C ALA A 55 -17.19 4.96 -10.51
N THR A 56 -16.00 4.67 -9.97
CA THR A 56 -15.15 5.66 -9.30
C THR A 56 -14.72 6.80 -10.23
N HIS A 57 -14.54 6.54 -11.53
CA HIS A 57 -14.21 7.59 -12.50
C HIS A 57 -15.29 8.68 -12.65
N LYS A 58 -16.53 8.41 -12.23
CA LYS A 58 -17.65 9.37 -12.31
C LYS A 58 -17.53 10.51 -11.29
N ASP A 59 -16.81 10.29 -10.19
CA ASP A 59 -16.51 11.34 -9.23
C ASP A 59 -15.22 12.08 -9.67
N ALA A 60 -15.41 13.27 -10.24
CA ALA A 60 -14.31 14.07 -10.78
C ALA A 60 -13.28 14.46 -9.70
N ARG A 61 -13.71 14.69 -8.44
CA ARG A 61 -12.83 15.04 -7.33
C ARG A 61 -11.95 13.86 -6.92
N VAL A 62 -12.55 12.68 -6.81
CA VAL A 62 -11.85 11.44 -6.49
C VAL A 62 -10.90 11.07 -7.63
N THR A 63 -11.34 11.15 -8.88
CA THR A 63 -10.50 10.85 -10.06
C THR A 63 -9.26 11.75 -10.13
N ALA A 64 -9.43 13.05 -9.90
CA ALA A 64 -8.31 14.00 -9.88
C ALA A 64 -7.32 13.70 -8.73
N PHE A 65 -7.83 13.35 -7.56
CA PHE A 65 -7.00 12.91 -6.44
C PHE A 65 -6.23 11.64 -6.77
N LEU A 66 -6.89 10.60 -7.26
CA LEU A 66 -6.27 9.31 -7.57
C LEU A 66 -5.15 9.43 -8.60
N GLY A 67 -5.29 10.32 -9.59
CA GLY A 67 -4.21 10.59 -10.54
C GLY A 67 -2.98 11.19 -9.87
N THR A 68 -3.16 12.16 -8.97
CA THR A 68 -2.05 12.77 -8.21
C THR A 68 -1.45 11.77 -7.22
N TRP A 69 -2.28 11.01 -6.52
CA TRP A 69 -1.86 9.96 -5.59
C TRP A 69 -0.97 8.92 -6.28
N ALA A 70 -1.39 8.39 -7.43
CA ALA A 70 -0.58 7.39 -8.14
C ALA A 70 0.75 7.97 -8.65
N PHE A 71 0.79 9.25 -9.02
CA PHE A 71 2.02 9.96 -9.36
C PHE A 71 2.96 10.08 -8.14
N GLU A 72 2.44 10.46 -6.98
CA GLU A 72 3.23 10.53 -5.74
C GLU A 72 3.74 9.15 -5.30
N LYS A 73 2.92 8.09 -5.41
CA LYS A 73 3.35 6.71 -5.12
C LYS A 73 4.50 6.25 -6.01
N PHE A 74 4.48 6.63 -7.30
CA PHE A 74 5.63 6.40 -8.18
C PHE A 74 6.91 7.03 -7.63
N TRP A 75 6.86 8.27 -7.13
CA TRP A 75 8.04 8.94 -6.58
C TRP A 75 8.45 8.39 -5.22
N ILE A 76 7.52 7.89 -4.42
CA ILE A 76 7.84 7.16 -3.18
C ILE A 76 8.60 5.87 -3.52
N ALA A 77 8.11 5.10 -4.49
CA ALA A 77 8.80 3.90 -4.95
C ALA A 77 10.20 4.19 -5.51
N ASP A 78 10.33 5.27 -6.30
CA ASP A 78 11.62 5.73 -6.84
C ASP A 78 12.60 6.15 -5.75
N ALA A 79 12.13 6.81 -4.69
CA ALA A 79 12.96 7.18 -3.54
C ALA A 79 13.48 5.93 -2.79
N LEU A 80 12.60 4.96 -2.55
CA LEU A 80 13.00 3.69 -1.92
C LEU A 80 13.97 2.91 -2.79
N GLN A 81 13.76 2.89 -4.12
CA GLN A 81 14.70 2.28 -5.05
C GLN A 81 16.07 2.97 -5.01
N HIS A 82 16.11 4.29 -4.87
CA HIS A 82 17.36 5.04 -4.76
C HIS A 82 18.16 4.67 -3.50
N VAL A 83 17.47 4.41 -2.37
CA VAL A 83 18.10 3.85 -1.16
C VAL A 83 18.68 2.47 -1.43
N LEU A 84 17.96 1.62 -2.14
CA LEU A 84 18.41 0.27 -2.49
C LEU A 84 19.65 0.31 -3.41
N ASP A 85 19.63 1.19 -4.42
CA ASP A 85 20.73 1.38 -5.37
C ASP A 85 22.03 1.85 -4.67
N ALA A 86 21.90 2.68 -3.62
CA ALA A 86 23.04 3.16 -2.83
C ALA A 86 23.76 2.04 -2.04
N HIS A 87 23.13 0.89 -1.87
CA HIS A 87 23.74 -0.24 -1.16
C HIS A 87 24.44 -1.23 -2.07
N ASP A 88 24.52 -0.97 -3.39
CA ASP A 88 25.17 -1.84 -4.42
C ASP A 88 24.89 -3.32 -4.16
N THR A 89 23.65 -3.61 -3.84
CA THR A 89 23.33 -4.90 -3.30
C THR A 89 23.08 -5.89 -4.40
N THR A 90 23.96 -6.85 -4.50
CA THR A 90 23.67 -8.20 -4.98
C THR A 90 22.60 -8.87 -4.08
N LEU A 91 21.51 -8.16 -3.79
CA LEU A 91 20.35 -8.79 -3.20
C LEU A 91 19.89 -9.86 -4.18
N PRO A 92 19.62 -11.10 -3.74
CA PRO A 92 19.17 -12.14 -4.65
C PRO A 92 17.96 -11.61 -5.41
N THR A 93 18.11 -11.49 -6.73
CA THR A 93 17.00 -11.13 -7.61
C THR A 93 15.89 -12.12 -7.32
N PRO A 94 14.65 -11.65 -7.02
CA PRO A 94 13.54 -12.56 -6.82
C PRO A 94 13.53 -13.54 -7.98
N LYS A 95 13.49 -14.85 -7.69
CA LYS A 95 13.53 -15.90 -8.74
C LYS A 95 12.52 -15.49 -9.82
N GLN A 96 13.05 -15.07 -10.95
CA GLN A 96 12.27 -14.64 -12.10
C GLN A 96 11.20 -15.71 -12.35
N ARG A 97 9.93 -15.32 -12.26
CA ARG A 97 8.81 -16.25 -12.52
C ARG A 97 9.12 -17.00 -13.79
N SER A 98 8.97 -18.31 -13.78
CA SER A 98 9.18 -19.10 -15.00
C SER A 98 8.39 -18.46 -16.14
N ARG A 99 8.90 -18.47 -17.38
CA ARG A 99 8.22 -17.90 -18.55
C ARG A 99 6.76 -18.32 -18.65
N VAL A 100 6.44 -19.53 -18.20
CA VAL A 100 5.07 -20.08 -18.14
C VAL A 100 4.24 -19.40 -17.05
N ALA A 101 4.81 -19.17 -15.85
CA ALA A 101 4.12 -18.47 -14.78
C ALA A 101 3.94 -16.97 -15.09
N ALA A 102 4.89 -16.36 -15.83
CA ALA A 102 4.76 -14.99 -16.33
C ALA A 102 3.63 -14.89 -17.38
N PHE A 103 3.56 -15.86 -18.31
CA PHE A 103 2.51 -15.90 -19.34
C PHE A 103 1.10 -16.11 -18.74
N PHE A 104 0.95 -17.03 -17.78
CA PHE A 104 -0.33 -17.20 -17.08
C PHE A 104 -0.65 -16.04 -16.15
N GLY A 105 0.36 -15.38 -15.56
CA GLY A 105 0.21 -14.13 -14.82
C GLY A 105 -0.34 -13.02 -15.73
N GLU A 106 0.24 -12.85 -16.90
CA GLU A 106 -0.17 -11.83 -17.89
C GLU A 106 -1.59 -12.07 -18.42
N ILE A 107 -1.98 -13.33 -18.65
CA ILE A 107 -3.37 -13.69 -19.02
C ILE A 107 -4.32 -13.39 -17.85
N ARG A 108 -3.93 -13.75 -16.62
CA ARG A 108 -4.74 -13.50 -15.43
C ARG A 108 -4.88 -12.01 -15.13
N GLU A 109 -3.85 -11.22 -15.37
CA GLU A 109 -3.89 -9.73 -15.27
C GLU A 109 -4.80 -9.13 -16.34
N ARG A 110 -4.85 -9.69 -17.55
CA ARG A 110 -5.76 -9.22 -18.63
C ARG A 110 -7.21 -9.59 -18.42
N VAL A 111 -7.49 -10.74 -17.79
CA VAL A 111 -8.86 -11.23 -17.57
C VAL A 111 -9.45 -10.69 -16.25
N ARG A 112 -8.63 -10.51 -15.22
CA ARG A 112 -9.04 -10.01 -13.90
C ARG A 112 -9.71 -8.63 -13.93
N PRO A 113 -9.24 -7.64 -14.71
CA PRO A 113 -9.91 -6.35 -14.85
C PRO A 113 -11.33 -6.46 -15.41
N ILE A 114 -11.56 -7.37 -16.35
CA ILE A 114 -12.86 -7.51 -17.04
C ILE A 114 -13.91 -8.12 -16.11
N THR A 115 -13.57 -9.19 -15.40
CA THR A 115 -14.48 -9.83 -14.45
C THR A 115 -14.68 -8.99 -13.17
N GLY A 116 -13.62 -8.32 -12.72
CA GLY A 116 -13.67 -7.39 -11.60
C GLY A 116 -14.53 -6.17 -11.92
N SER A 117 -14.40 -5.57 -13.11
CA SER A 117 -15.17 -4.39 -13.52
C SER A 117 -16.66 -4.70 -13.71
N ILE A 118 -17.03 -5.87 -14.24
CA ILE A 118 -18.45 -6.28 -14.36
C ILE A 118 -19.09 -6.41 -12.98
N ARG A 119 -18.38 -6.99 -12.01
CA ARG A 119 -18.86 -7.11 -10.63
C ARG A 119 -18.89 -5.76 -9.92
N ALA A 120 -17.88 -4.94 -10.13
CA ALA A 120 -17.78 -3.59 -9.59
C ALA A 120 -18.85 -2.65 -10.17
N ASN A 121 -19.18 -2.76 -11.46
CA ASN A 121 -20.23 -1.96 -12.09
C ASN A 121 -21.64 -2.28 -11.54
N LYS A 122 -21.86 -3.48 -11.01
CA LYS A 122 -23.12 -3.83 -10.32
C LYS A 122 -23.26 -3.13 -8.96
N LEU A 123 -22.14 -2.74 -8.35
CA LEU A 123 -22.12 -2.04 -7.06
C LEU A 123 -22.32 -0.52 -7.23
N GLY A 124 -22.26 0.01 -8.45
CA GLY A 124 -22.51 1.42 -8.74
C GLY A 124 -21.62 2.35 -7.92
N GLU A 125 -22.22 3.38 -7.32
CA GLU A 125 -21.50 4.41 -6.55
C GLU A 125 -20.88 3.89 -5.24
N ASP A 126 -21.35 2.74 -4.70
CA ASP A 126 -20.74 2.12 -3.53
C ASP A 126 -19.28 1.74 -3.77
N MET A 127 -18.88 1.51 -5.04
CA MET A 127 -17.49 1.26 -5.38
C MET A 127 -16.56 2.42 -5.03
N ILE A 128 -17.05 3.64 -5.02
CA ILE A 128 -16.24 4.79 -4.59
C ILE A 128 -15.93 4.65 -3.10
N ALA A 129 -16.94 4.31 -2.28
CA ALA A 129 -16.74 4.07 -0.86
C ALA A 129 -15.76 2.90 -0.61
N VAL A 130 -15.88 1.82 -1.38
CA VAL A 130 -14.95 0.68 -1.32
C VAL A 130 -13.51 1.13 -1.60
N HIS A 131 -13.25 1.84 -2.69
CA HIS A 131 -11.91 2.28 -3.05
C HIS A 131 -11.32 3.29 -2.06
N MET A 132 -12.14 4.21 -1.55
CA MET A 132 -11.69 5.17 -0.53
C MET A 132 -11.34 4.47 0.78
N THR A 133 -12.13 3.48 1.20
CA THR A 133 -11.84 2.69 2.41
C THR A 133 -10.61 1.79 2.22
N LEU A 134 -10.46 1.15 1.06
CA LEU A 134 -9.27 0.36 0.73
C LEU A 134 -8.02 1.24 0.78
N GLY A 135 -8.03 2.42 0.14
CA GLY A 135 -6.90 3.35 0.18
C GLY A 135 -6.59 3.83 1.60
N THR A 136 -7.62 4.09 2.45
CA THR A 136 -7.42 4.46 3.85
C THR A 136 -6.65 3.38 4.62
N ILE A 137 -7.07 2.13 4.48
CA ILE A 137 -6.45 1.00 5.20
C ILE A 137 -5.03 0.77 4.67
N ASP A 138 -4.82 0.88 3.38
CA ASP A 138 -3.52 0.72 2.74
C ASP A 138 -2.51 1.78 3.22
N GLU A 139 -2.92 3.05 3.32
CA GLU A 139 -2.06 4.10 3.85
C GLU A 139 -1.73 3.87 5.33
N TRP A 140 -2.67 3.41 6.15
CA TRP A 140 -2.37 3.04 7.54
C TRP A 140 -1.37 1.88 7.61
N MET A 141 -1.50 0.89 6.73
CA MET A 141 -0.61 -0.28 6.69
C MET A 141 0.79 0.09 6.23
N THR A 142 0.93 0.87 5.16
CA THR A 142 2.22 1.24 4.59
C THR A 142 2.99 2.22 5.48
N GLN A 143 2.31 3.18 6.10
CA GLN A 143 2.92 4.06 7.10
C GLN A 143 3.41 3.27 8.32
N ALA A 144 2.61 2.33 8.82
CA ALA A 144 3.02 1.48 9.94
C ALA A 144 4.20 0.58 9.56
N ALA A 145 4.25 0.08 8.33
CA ALA A 145 5.38 -0.69 7.82
C ALA A 145 6.66 0.13 7.76
N LEU A 146 6.62 1.34 7.21
CA LEU A 146 7.78 2.25 7.16
C LEU A 146 8.26 2.63 8.56
N ALA A 147 7.35 2.98 9.46
CA ALA A 147 7.69 3.28 10.85
C ALA A 147 8.34 2.07 11.55
N ARG A 148 7.86 0.86 11.27
CA ARG A 148 8.44 -0.36 11.84
C ARG A 148 9.82 -0.67 11.27
N ILE A 149 10.05 -0.46 9.98
CA ILE A 149 11.35 -0.61 9.34
C ILE A 149 12.38 0.28 10.03
N VAL A 150 12.07 1.56 10.24
CA VAL A 150 12.93 2.50 10.95
C VAL A 150 13.17 2.09 12.41
N ALA A 151 12.13 1.59 13.10
CA ALA A 151 12.30 1.12 14.48
C ALA A 151 13.18 -0.13 14.59
N LEU A 152 13.19 -0.97 13.57
CA LEU A 152 14.05 -2.16 13.50
C LEU A 152 15.49 -1.82 13.11
N ASP A 153 15.69 -0.81 12.26
CA ASP A 153 17.00 -0.35 11.78
C ASP A 153 17.09 1.17 11.86
N PRO A 154 17.40 1.73 13.04
CA PRO A 154 17.32 3.16 13.31
C PRO A 154 18.52 3.93 12.72
N ASN A 155 18.78 3.75 11.43
CA ASN A 155 19.78 4.51 10.70
C ASN A 155 19.27 5.96 10.50
N PRO A 156 20.03 7.01 10.90
CA PRO A 156 19.56 8.40 10.82
C PRO A 156 19.20 8.87 9.41
N ALA A 157 19.94 8.40 8.38
CA ALA A 157 19.61 8.73 6.99
C ALA A 157 18.30 8.07 6.55
N LEU A 158 18.07 6.81 6.92
CA LEU A 158 16.80 6.13 6.65
C LEU A 158 15.63 6.81 7.36
N VAL A 159 15.81 7.20 8.64
CA VAL A 159 14.79 7.95 9.41
C VAL A 159 14.39 9.21 8.66
N ALA A 160 15.34 10.05 8.26
CA ALA A 160 15.08 11.31 7.57
C ALA A 160 14.34 11.11 6.22
N ILE A 161 14.69 10.05 5.49
CA ILE A 161 14.03 9.69 4.23
C ILE A 161 12.60 9.25 4.50
N VAL A 162 12.39 8.30 5.43
CA VAL A 162 11.06 7.76 5.75
C VAL A 162 10.14 8.85 6.29
N ASP A 163 10.61 9.73 7.17
CA ASP A 163 9.80 10.85 7.69
C ASP A 163 9.25 11.73 6.56
N ARG A 164 10.06 11.99 5.54
CA ARG A 164 9.63 12.73 4.35
C ARG A 164 8.58 11.97 3.54
N LEU A 165 8.77 10.68 3.30
CA LEU A 165 7.81 9.86 2.56
C LEU A 165 6.49 9.74 3.31
N VAL A 166 6.53 9.53 4.63
CA VAL A 166 5.34 9.47 5.49
C VAL A 166 4.58 10.80 5.48
N ALA A 167 5.27 11.95 5.43
CA ALA A 167 4.61 13.26 5.32
C ALA A 167 3.79 13.39 4.01
N VAL A 168 4.28 12.80 2.90
CA VAL A 168 3.50 12.73 1.65
C VAL A 168 2.29 11.82 1.82
N GLN A 169 2.50 10.61 2.35
CA GLN A 169 1.43 9.63 2.58
C GLN A 169 0.37 10.14 3.57
N GLN A 170 0.74 10.96 4.54
CA GLN A 170 -0.22 11.54 5.48
C GLN A 170 -1.28 12.40 4.78
N ARG A 171 -0.89 13.20 3.78
CA ARG A 171 -1.83 13.99 2.98
C ARG A 171 -2.75 13.10 2.13
N GLN A 172 -2.21 11.99 1.64
CA GLN A 172 -2.97 10.99 0.89
C GLN A 172 -4.00 10.33 1.80
N LEU A 173 -3.59 9.90 2.99
CA LEU A 173 -4.45 9.33 4.01
C LEU A 173 -5.60 10.26 4.40
N GLU A 174 -5.32 11.53 4.65
CA GLU A 174 -6.34 12.53 5.02
C GLU A 174 -7.47 12.63 3.98
N PHE A 175 -7.13 12.57 2.71
CA PHE A 175 -8.14 12.57 1.65
C PHE A 175 -8.93 11.26 1.62
N PHE A 176 -8.24 10.12 1.62
CA PHE A 176 -8.88 8.80 1.60
C PHE A 176 -9.83 8.64 2.79
N GLU A 177 -9.35 8.93 4.00
CA GLU A 177 -10.12 8.75 5.22
C GLU A 177 -11.35 9.67 5.26
N ALA A 178 -11.21 10.95 4.90
CA ALA A 178 -12.33 11.88 4.83
C ALA A 178 -13.40 11.37 3.84
N GLN A 179 -12.98 10.94 2.64
CA GLN A 179 -13.90 10.42 1.64
C GLN A 179 -14.54 9.09 2.03
N ALA A 180 -13.81 8.21 2.73
CA ALA A 180 -14.35 6.96 3.24
C ALA A 180 -15.42 7.23 4.31
N ARG A 181 -15.10 8.06 5.32
CA ARG A 181 -16.04 8.40 6.40
C ARG A 181 -17.31 9.06 5.90
N ASP A 182 -17.19 10.04 5.01
CA ASP A 182 -18.33 10.73 4.42
C ASP A 182 -19.30 9.74 3.74
N ARG A 183 -18.77 8.80 2.94
CA ARG A 183 -19.60 7.84 2.21
C ARG A 183 -20.16 6.73 3.10
N LEU A 184 -19.39 6.27 4.07
CA LEU A 184 -19.86 5.26 5.03
C LEU A 184 -20.93 5.81 5.98
N ALA A 185 -20.92 7.10 6.27
CA ALA A 185 -21.95 7.72 7.09
C ALA A 185 -23.34 7.74 6.41
N PHE A 186 -23.39 7.69 5.07
CA PHE A 186 -24.59 7.99 4.29
C PHE A 186 -25.63 6.86 4.30
N ALA A 187 -25.22 5.60 4.07
CA ALA A 187 -26.16 4.50 3.88
C ALA A 187 -25.68 3.18 4.48
N GLU A 188 -26.63 2.42 5.05
CA GLU A 188 -26.32 1.12 5.64
C GLU A 188 -25.87 0.10 4.59
N HIS A 189 -26.51 0.06 3.42
CA HIS A 189 -26.11 -0.87 2.34
C HIS A 189 -24.67 -0.63 1.87
N THR A 190 -24.21 0.63 1.84
CA THR A 190 -22.84 0.99 1.51
C THR A 190 -21.87 0.42 2.56
N ARG A 191 -22.20 0.55 3.86
CA ARG A 191 -21.36 -0.03 4.94
C ARG A 191 -21.22 -1.54 4.80
N VAL A 192 -22.34 -2.25 4.57
CA VAL A 192 -22.35 -3.70 4.38
C VAL A 192 -21.54 -4.13 3.13
N THR A 193 -21.68 -3.36 2.04
CA THR A 193 -20.95 -3.60 0.80
C THR A 193 -19.45 -3.43 1.04
N VAL A 194 -19.04 -2.33 1.67
CA VAL A 194 -17.63 -2.06 1.98
C VAL A 194 -17.05 -3.14 2.89
N ALA A 195 -17.71 -3.47 4.01
CA ALA A 195 -17.26 -4.52 4.93
C ALA A 195 -16.98 -5.85 4.21
N ARG A 196 -17.86 -6.25 3.29
CA ARG A 196 -17.69 -7.46 2.50
C ARG A 196 -16.51 -7.39 1.54
N GLN A 197 -16.28 -6.23 0.90
CA GLN A 197 -15.19 -6.08 -0.06
C GLN A 197 -13.83 -6.03 0.64
N ILE A 198 -13.69 -5.25 1.72
CA ILE A 198 -12.42 -5.15 2.46
C ILE A 198 -12.05 -6.45 3.17
N ALA A 199 -13.03 -7.25 3.61
CA ALA A 199 -12.77 -8.55 4.24
C ALA A 199 -12.08 -9.56 3.30
N GLY A 200 -12.22 -9.39 1.99
CA GLY A 200 -11.59 -10.23 0.96
C GLY A 200 -10.32 -9.63 0.36
N ALA A 201 -9.90 -8.44 0.80
CA ALA A 201 -8.72 -7.77 0.27
C ALA A 201 -7.42 -8.37 0.82
N GLN A 202 -6.35 -8.22 0.05
CA GLN A 202 -4.97 -8.50 0.48
C GLN A 202 -4.28 -7.17 0.79
N TRP A 203 -3.40 -7.18 1.77
CA TRP A 203 -2.70 -6.01 2.27
C TRP A 203 -1.18 -6.19 2.18
N PRO A 204 -0.38 -5.14 1.89
CA PRO A 204 -0.85 -3.88 1.28
C PRO A 204 -1.46 -4.12 -0.11
N ILE A 205 -2.13 -3.12 -0.67
CA ILE A 205 -2.67 -3.21 -2.04
C ILE A 205 -1.52 -3.47 -3.02
N GLY A 206 -1.66 -4.49 -3.88
CA GLY A 206 -0.59 -4.92 -4.78
C GLY A 206 0.20 -6.13 -4.28
N ALA A 207 0.03 -6.55 -3.02
CA ALA A 207 0.69 -7.74 -2.47
C ALA A 207 0.43 -9.02 -3.28
N GLU A 208 -0.68 -9.07 -4.00
CA GLU A 208 -1.02 -10.20 -4.88
C GLU A 208 -0.09 -10.33 -6.11
N ALA A 209 0.65 -9.28 -6.46
CA ALA A 209 1.66 -9.31 -7.53
C ALA A 209 2.98 -9.90 -7.05
N GLU A 210 3.23 -9.83 -5.75
CA GLU A 210 4.48 -10.29 -5.14
C GLU A 210 4.49 -11.82 -4.93
N ALA A 211 5.70 -12.37 -4.81
CA ALA A 211 5.86 -13.76 -4.44
C ALA A 211 5.39 -13.99 -3.00
N LYS A 212 4.68 -15.10 -2.76
CA LYS A 212 4.19 -15.43 -1.43
C LYS A 212 5.30 -15.42 -0.36
N SER A 213 6.51 -15.86 -0.70
CA SER A 213 7.67 -15.84 0.21
C SER A 213 8.08 -14.43 0.63
N GLU A 214 7.92 -13.43 -0.25
CA GLU A 214 8.24 -12.04 0.05
C GLU A 214 7.14 -11.42 0.93
N THR A 215 5.88 -11.76 0.67
CA THR A 215 4.76 -11.36 1.52
C THR A 215 4.87 -12.00 2.92
N ASP A 216 5.17 -13.29 3.00
CA ASP A 216 5.39 -13.99 4.28
C ASP A 216 6.56 -13.37 5.06
N PHE A 217 7.67 -13.06 4.38
CA PHE A 217 8.80 -12.35 4.98
C PHE A 217 8.39 -10.97 5.51
N PHE A 218 7.69 -10.17 4.70
CA PHE A 218 7.24 -8.82 5.06
C PHE A 218 6.42 -8.83 6.35
N TYR A 219 5.43 -9.70 6.43
CA TYR A 219 4.60 -9.80 7.63
C TYR A 219 5.37 -10.33 8.84
N SER A 220 6.19 -11.35 8.66
CA SER A 220 6.99 -11.94 9.72
C SER A 220 8.00 -10.94 10.29
N TYR A 221 8.77 -10.29 9.41
CA TYR A 221 9.82 -9.36 9.81
C TYR A 221 9.26 -8.11 10.50
N LEU A 222 8.18 -7.54 9.97
CA LEU A 222 7.66 -6.27 10.49
C LEU A 222 6.69 -6.45 11.67
N PHE A 223 5.84 -7.46 11.66
CA PHE A 223 4.70 -7.52 12.56
C PHE A 223 4.69 -8.69 13.54
N ALA A 224 5.38 -9.82 13.27
CA ALA A 224 5.29 -11.00 14.13
C ALA A 224 5.76 -10.72 15.58
N SER A 225 6.80 -9.89 15.75
CA SER A 225 7.31 -9.48 17.08
C SER A 225 6.62 -8.23 17.63
N ALA A 226 5.63 -7.68 16.96
CA ALA A 226 4.93 -6.45 17.33
C ALA A 226 3.42 -6.51 17.03
N PRO A 227 2.69 -7.49 17.61
CA PRO A 227 1.27 -7.72 17.30
C PRO A 227 0.38 -6.51 17.64
N GLY A 228 0.82 -5.65 18.56
CA GLY A 228 0.12 -4.41 18.90
C GLY A 228 -0.02 -3.43 17.72
N ILE A 229 0.88 -3.48 16.73
CA ILE A 229 0.78 -2.62 15.53
C ILE A 229 -0.42 -3.04 14.68
N ALA A 230 -0.57 -4.35 14.42
CA ALA A 230 -1.71 -4.87 13.68
C ALA A 230 -3.03 -4.57 14.39
N ALA A 231 -3.08 -4.77 15.71
CA ALA A 231 -4.25 -4.46 16.52
C ALA A 231 -4.60 -2.96 16.51
N ALA A 232 -3.60 -2.07 16.48
CA ALA A 232 -3.82 -0.63 16.37
C ALA A 232 -4.41 -0.24 15.01
N ILE A 233 -3.99 -0.88 13.92
CA ILE A 233 -4.59 -0.65 12.59
C ILE A 233 -6.03 -1.18 12.58
N ASP A 234 -6.30 -2.37 13.13
CA ASP A 234 -7.64 -2.93 13.23
C ASP A 234 -8.57 -2.05 14.08
N ALA A 235 -8.05 -1.41 15.13
CA ALA A 235 -8.81 -0.43 15.90
C ALA A 235 -9.19 0.82 15.08
N LYS A 236 -8.28 1.30 14.23
CA LYS A 236 -8.60 2.39 13.28
C LYS A 236 -9.65 1.96 12.26
N ILE A 237 -9.55 0.75 11.72
CA ILE A 237 -10.57 0.18 10.81
C ILE A 237 -11.93 0.14 11.52
N SER A 238 -11.97 -0.35 12.75
CA SER A 238 -13.19 -0.42 13.55
C SER A 238 -13.78 0.96 13.88
N SER A 239 -13.01 2.04 13.77
CA SER A 239 -13.50 3.41 13.94
C SER A 239 -14.21 3.98 12.71
N LEU A 240 -14.12 3.29 11.56
CA LEU A 240 -14.87 3.66 10.36
C LEU A 240 -16.33 3.19 10.49
N PRO A 241 -17.32 4.01 10.09
CA PRO A 241 -18.73 3.67 10.26
C PRO A 241 -19.11 2.32 9.62
N GLY A 242 -19.62 1.39 10.40
CA GLY A 242 -20.06 0.07 9.96
C GLY A 242 -18.94 -0.93 9.69
N GLN A 243 -17.71 -0.64 10.18
CA GLN A 243 -16.57 -1.54 10.05
C GLN A 243 -16.09 -2.10 11.40
N GLU A 244 -16.95 -2.04 12.42
CA GLU A 244 -16.66 -2.45 13.79
C GLU A 244 -16.27 -3.94 13.85
N GLY A 245 -15.21 -4.25 14.60
CA GLY A 245 -14.80 -5.62 14.91
C GLY A 245 -14.17 -6.40 13.76
N LEU A 246 -13.68 -5.73 12.72
CA LEU A 246 -13.01 -6.37 11.59
C LEU A 246 -11.49 -6.50 11.83
N PRO A 247 -10.95 -7.67 12.22
CA PRO A 247 -9.53 -7.86 12.50
C PRO A 247 -8.76 -8.17 11.20
N LEU A 248 -8.75 -7.25 10.24
CA LEU A 248 -8.22 -7.51 8.90
C LEU A 248 -6.71 -7.70 8.90
N ILE A 249 -5.99 -6.80 9.56
CA ILE A 249 -4.53 -6.82 9.58
C ILE A 249 -4.00 -7.88 10.53
N SER A 250 -4.60 -8.04 11.71
CA SER A 250 -4.25 -9.12 12.63
C SER A 250 -4.44 -10.50 11.98
N ARG A 251 -5.49 -10.69 11.18
CA ARG A 251 -5.72 -11.92 10.43
C ARG A 251 -4.66 -12.13 9.34
N ALA A 252 -4.27 -11.07 8.62
CA ALA A 252 -3.21 -11.14 7.62
C ALA A 252 -1.86 -11.50 8.27
N VAL A 253 -1.51 -10.88 9.40
CA VAL A 253 -0.31 -11.24 10.17
C VAL A 253 -0.34 -12.69 10.61
N ALA A 254 -1.47 -13.19 11.12
CA ALA A 254 -1.60 -14.60 11.52
C ALA A 254 -1.46 -15.57 10.35
N ALA A 255 -1.95 -15.19 9.16
CA ALA A 255 -1.88 -16.03 7.96
C ALA A 255 -0.45 -16.12 7.37
N HIS A 256 0.36 -15.06 7.52
CA HIS A 256 1.69 -14.95 6.91
C HIS A 256 2.83 -15.03 7.94
N GLY A 257 2.63 -14.54 9.17
CA GLY A 257 3.65 -14.47 10.22
C GLY A 257 3.97 -15.79 10.92
N GLY A 258 3.12 -16.81 10.79
CA GLY A 258 3.28 -18.11 11.46
C GLY A 258 4.10 -19.16 10.69
N ARG A 259 4.73 -18.83 9.56
CA ARG A 259 5.43 -19.77 8.66
C ARG A 259 6.92 -19.49 8.49
N ALA A 260 7.51 -18.60 9.28
CA ALA A 260 8.95 -18.39 9.34
C ALA A 260 9.51 -19.16 10.52
N ALA A 261 9.51 -20.49 10.41
CA ALA A 261 10.27 -21.41 11.28
C ALA A 261 11.01 -22.40 10.39
#